data_355015bd4801304abfb380071e70b28d
#
_entry.id   355015bd4801304abfb380071e70b28d
#
_cell.length_a   1.000
_cell.length_b   1.000
_cell.length_c   1.000
_cell.angle_alpha   90.00
_cell.angle_beta   90.00
_cell.angle_gamma   90.00
#
_symmetry.space_group_name_H-M   'P 1'
#
loop_
_entity.id
_entity.type
_entity.pdbx_description
1 polymer ?
#
loop_
_entity_poly.entity_id
_entity_poly.type
_entity_poly.pdbx_seq_one_letter_code
_entity_poly.pdbx_strand_id
1 'polypeptide(L)'
;MGEKYKVIVGLLGVGVFLLGVLGCSPYVTKANEAVTVGTKEGTETLTPQDVDQFSVDKQVDEILSGMSVTEKIGQMIIVGMPGTVFDDDSRYVLRQFHYGGIILFDRNLESGEQTKNLVRDIQSDAGEKLPLFIAIDEEGGLVVRGESFIPAPPAAAIVGQESPEFAESLAASVADDLMSLGINVNFAPVADLGASGRRSYSTDPYEVLKFVKSVGNGYRSTGLIYTLKHFPGIGRGIVDSHEEISSIEASESELRKTDILPFREMINDTDKGEDLDYMVMVGHLKYPAFDEENPASLSRYIITDLLRYDLGYQGIIITDDLEMGAVANHLTFREAGLKAVQAGADIVLVCHEHAHAEDAYMGIYNALQDGRISEERINESVRRIIKAKLTHGLRP
;
A
#
# COMPACT_ATOMS: atom_id res chain seq x y z
N MET A 1 30.46 16.01 -6.24
CA MET A 1 31.32 15.75 -7.41
C MET A 1 30.60 14.74 -8.29
N GLY A 2 29.95 15.21 -9.34
CA GLY A 2 29.13 14.34 -10.21
C GLY A 2 30.03 13.53 -11.13
N GLU A 3 30.02 12.24 -11.00
CA GLU A 3 30.62 11.34 -11.99
C GLU A 3 29.57 11.00 -13.06
N LYS A 4 29.89 11.37 -14.29
CA LYS A 4 29.07 11.09 -15.48
C LYS A 4 29.25 9.63 -15.89
N TYR A 5 28.19 8.84 -15.84
CA TYR A 5 28.16 7.51 -16.44
C TYR A 5 27.96 7.64 -17.96
N LYS A 6 28.81 6.98 -18.75
CA LYS A 6 28.59 6.81 -20.18
C LYS A 6 27.94 5.45 -20.45
N VAL A 7 26.71 5.48 -20.92
CA VAL A 7 26.03 4.28 -21.44
C VAL A 7 26.52 4.05 -22.87
N ILE A 8 27.12 2.90 -23.15
CA ILE A 8 27.48 2.48 -24.49
C ILE A 8 26.50 1.38 -24.89
N VAL A 9 25.58 1.70 -25.80
CA VAL A 9 24.71 0.70 -26.43
C VAL A 9 25.43 0.11 -27.63
N GLY A 10 25.82 -1.16 -27.54
CA GLY A 10 26.42 -1.88 -28.66
C GLY A 10 25.34 -2.61 -29.47
N LEU A 11 25.05 -2.12 -30.67
CA LEU A 11 24.22 -2.81 -31.65
C LEU A 11 25.08 -3.87 -32.40
N LEU A 12 24.80 -5.14 -32.14
CA LEU A 12 25.29 -6.24 -32.99
C LEU A 12 24.25 -6.53 -34.07
N GLY A 13 24.53 -6.12 -35.30
CA GLY A 13 23.66 -6.32 -36.45
C GLY A 13 23.61 -7.78 -36.88
N VAL A 14 22.42 -8.35 -37.00
CA VAL A 14 22.14 -9.59 -37.69
C VAL A 14 21.36 -9.25 -38.96
N GLY A 15 21.95 -9.60 -40.12
CA GLY A 15 21.39 -9.34 -41.44
C GLY A 15 20.07 -10.11 -41.66
N VAL A 16 19.09 -9.39 -42.17
CA VAL A 16 17.81 -9.96 -42.60
C VAL A 16 17.91 -10.35 -44.05
N PHE A 17 17.75 -11.65 -44.36
CA PHE A 17 17.43 -12.13 -45.69
C PHE A 17 15.91 -12.17 -45.86
N LEU A 18 15.40 -11.37 -46.78
CA LEU A 18 14.00 -11.38 -47.20
C LEU A 18 13.80 -12.44 -48.28
N LEU A 19 12.96 -13.42 -47.98
CA LEU A 19 12.26 -14.20 -48.99
C LEU A 19 10.78 -14.18 -48.62
N GLY A 20 9.98 -13.49 -49.47
CA GLY A 20 8.57 -13.41 -49.30
C GLY A 20 7.83 -14.68 -49.76
N VAL A 21 6.75 -15.03 -49.05
CA VAL A 21 5.49 -15.56 -49.59
C VAL A 21 4.40 -15.44 -48.49
N LEU A 22 3.36 -14.72 -48.82
CA LEU A 22 1.93 -14.77 -48.38
C LEU A 22 1.53 -15.35 -47.01
N GLY A 23 1.06 -14.44 -46.14
CA GLY A 23 -0.14 -14.69 -45.33
C GLY A 23 0.07 -15.39 -43.99
N CYS A 24 0.61 -14.65 -42.96
CA CYS A 24 0.28 -14.85 -41.54
C CYS A 24 0.80 -13.63 -40.78
N SER A 25 -0.02 -13.14 -39.87
CA SER A 25 0.29 -12.04 -38.96
C SER A 25 1.60 -12.32 -38.20
N PRO A 26 2.58 -11.37 -38.13
CA PRO A 26 3.81 -11.65 -37.40
C PRO A 26 3.56 -11.51 -35.90
N TYR A 27 3.68 -12.61 -35.19
CA TYR A 27 4.02 -12.56 -33.76
C TYR A 27 5.43 -11.98 -33.66
N VAL A 28 5.54 -10.75 -33.16
CA VAL A 28 6.83 -10.17 -32.78
C VAL A 28 7.23 -10.78 -31.43
N THR A 29 8.05 -11.83 -31.48
CA THR A 29 8.81 -12.25 -30.29
C THR A 29 9.86 -11.18 -30.05
N LYS A 30 9.72 -10.40 -28.96
CA LYS A 30 10.81 -9.58 -28.43
C LYS A 30 11.96 -10.51 -28.07
N ALA A 31 13.08 -10.41 -28.79
CA ALA A 31 14.32 -11.06 -28.40
C ALA A 31 14.81 -10.43 -27.09
N ASN A 32 15.15 -11.26 -26.11
CA ASN A 32 15.79 -10.84 -24.86
C ASN A 32 17.20 -10.29 -25.19
N GLU A 33 17.35 -8.99 -25.35
CA GLU A 33 18.66 -8.35 -25.45
C GLU A 33 19.17 -8.09 -24.01
N ALA A 34 20.23 -8.78 -23.63
CA ALA A 34 20.95 -8.53 -22.38
C ALA A 34 21.68 -7.18 -22.48
N VAL A 35 21.45 -6.29 -21.53
CA VAL A 35 22.15 -5.00 -21.41
C VAL A 35 23.36 -5.16 -20.51
N THR A 36 24.55 -4.73 -20.98
CA THR A 36 25.79 -4.80 -20.22
C THR A 36 26.14 -3.41 -19.68
N VAL A 37 26.27 -3.28 -18.36
CA VAL A 37 26.62 -2.03 -17.67
C VAL A 37 28.05 -2.15 -17.13
N GLY A 38 28.88 -1.15 -17.42
CA GLY A 38 30.24 -1.06 -16.86
C GLY A 38 30.21 -0.59 -15.41
N THR A 39 30.75 -1.38 -14.48
CA THR A 39 30.96 -1.01 -13.07
C THR A 39 32.44 -0.75 -12.81
N LYS A 40 32.79 -0.19 -11.64
CA LYS A 40 34.20 0.03 -11.25
C LYS A 40 35.00 -1.27 -11.11
N GLU A 41 34.36 -2.42 -11.05
CA GLU A 41 34.97 -3.75 -10.85
C GLU A 41 34.85 -4.66 -12.05
N GLY A 42 34.17 -4.26 -13.16
CA GLY A 42 33.99 -5.06 -14.36
C GLY A 42 32.71 -4.71 -15.13
N THR A 43 32.34 -5.58 -16.07
CA THR A 43 31.08 -5.51 -16.81
C THR A 43 30.09 -6.53 -16.25
N GLU A 44 28.93 -6.06 -15.79
CA GLU A 44 27.81 -6.92 -15.36
C GLU A 44 26.75 -6.99 -16.47
N THR A 45 26.24 -8.20 -16.73
CA THR A 45 25.15 -8.41 -17.69
C THR A 45 23.83 -8.40 -16.90
N LEU A 46 23.01 -7.39 -17.12
CA LEU A 46 21.70 -7.24 -16.48
C LEU A 46 20.67 -8.10 -17.19
N THR A 47 19.78 -8.72 -16.41
CA THR A 47 18.56 -9.35 -16.94
C THR A 47 17.57 -8.27 -17.39
N PRO A 48 16.57 -8.58 -18.23
CA PRO A 48 15.51 -7.64 -18.57
C PRO A 48 14.81 -7.05 -17.31
N GLN A 49 14.67 -7.85 -16.27
CA GLN A 49 14.07 -7.45 -15.00
C GLN A 49 14.97 -6.45 -14.26
N ASP A 50 16.29 -6.64 -14.27
CA ASP A 50 17.24 -5.68 -13.68
C ASP A 50 17.24 -4.34 -14.43
N VAL A 51 17.06 -4.37 -15.75
CA VAL A 51 16.97 -3.16 -16.59
C VAL A 51 15.69 -2.38 -16.30
N ASP A 52 14.57 -3.07 -16.17
CA ASP A 52 13.28 -2.46 -15.82
C ASP A 52 13.35 -1.88 -14.40
N GLN A 53 13.90 -2.60 -13.43
CA GLN A 53 14.10 -2.13 -12.07
C GLN A 53 15.01 -0.91 -12.01
N PHE A 54 16.13 -0.91 -12.70
CA PHE A 54 17.04 0.24 -12.79
C PHE A 54 16.34 1.46 -13.41
N SER A 55 15.48 1.24 -14.42
CA SER A 55 14.68 2.28 -15.04
C SER A 55 13.68 2.90 -14.06
N VAL A 56 13.00 2.07 -13.24
CA VAL A 56 12.05 2.54 -12.21
C VAL A 56 12.79 3.31 -11.12
N ASP A 57 13.89 2.80 -10.58
CA ASP A 57 14.63 3.47 -9.51
C ASP A 57 15.16 4.84 -9.97
N LYS A 58 15.58 4.97 -11.23
CA LYS A 58 15.98 6.26 -11.81
C LYS A 58 14.81 7.23 -11.90
N GLN A 59 13.63 6.77 -12.34
CA GLN A 59 12.42 7.60 -12.37
C GLN A 59 12.02 8.05 -10.97
N VAL A 60 12.11 7.15 -9.98
CA VAL A 60 11.89 7.49 -8.56
C VAL A 60 12.80 8.63 -8.11
N ASP A 61 14.10 8.54 -8.41
CA ASP A 61 15.08 9.58 -8.04
C ASP A 61 14.77 10.93 -8.73
N GLU A 62 14.42 10.89 -10.00
CA GLU A 62 14.06 12.10 -10.76
C GLU A 62 12.81 12.77 -10.17
N ILE A 63 11.74 12.01 -9.91
CA ILE A 63 10.50 12.52 -9.32
C ILE A 63 10.75 13.07 -7.92
N LEU A 64 11.40 12.26 -7.05
CA LEU A 64 11.67 12.64 -5.66
C LEU A 64 12.51 13.93 -5.56
N SER A 65 13.51 14.08 -6.41
CA SER A 65 14.36 15.26 -6.43
C SER A 65 13.64 16.51 -6.93
N GLY A 66 12.59 16.36 -7.73
CA GLY A 66 11.77 17.47 -8.24
C GLY A 66 10.68 17.92 -7.25
N MET A 67 10.42 17.16 -6.19
CA MET A 67 9.36 17.45 -5.22
C MET A 67 9.84 18.43 -4.13
N SER A 68 8.99 19.39 -3.79
CA SER A 68 9.13 20.20 -2.59
C SER A 68 8.87 19.37 -1.34
N VAL A 69 9.34 19.83 -0.18
CA VAL A 69 9.09 19.19 1.11
C VAL A 69 7.59 19.07 1.41
N THR A 70 6.81 20.07 1.05
CA THR A 70 5.35 20.07 1.25
C THR A 70 4.67 19.00 0.40
N GLU A 71 5.08 18.83 -0.85
CA GLU A 71 4.59 17.75 -1.70
C GLU A 71 4.98 16.36 -1.16
N LYS A 72 6.22 16.21 -0.70
CA LYS A 72 6.69 14.96 -0.08
C LYS A 72 5.84 14.56 1.13
N ILE A 73 5.58 15.49 2.05
CA ILE A 73 4.75 15.22 3.23
C ILE A 73 3.32 14.85 2.82
N GLY A 74 2.76 15.56 1.82
CA GLY A 74 1.43 15.25 1.31
C GLY A 74 1.32 13.81 0.78
N GLN A 75 2.34 13.32 0.06
CA GLN A 75 2.35 11.93 -0.42
C GLN A 75 2.28 10.89 0.70
N MET A 76 2.67 11.24 1.91
CA MET A 76 2.62 10.36 3.08
C MET A 76 1.24 10.33 3.77
N ILE A 77 0.20 10.91 3.18
CA ILE A 77 -1.13 10.97 3.78
C ILE A 77 -2.18 10.49 2.77
N ILE A 78 -3.04 9.57 3.20
CA ILE A 78 -4.28 9.19 2.51
C ILE A 78 -5.45 9.74 3.32
N VAL A 79 -6.39 10.42 2.63
CA VAL A 79 -7.52 11.10 3.28
C VAL A 79 -8.85 10.57 2.77
N GLY A 80 -9.89 10.64 3.60
CA GLY A 80 -11.26 10.48 3.16
C GLY A 80 -11.82 11.73 2.52
N MET A 81 -13.01 11.61 1.93
CA MET A 81 -13.74 12.75 1.40
C MET A 81 -15.21 12.71 1.85
N PRO A 82 -15.90 13.89 1.90
CA PRO A 82 -17.19 13.98 2.58
C PRO A 82 -18.38 13.42 1.77
N GLY A 83 -18.38 13.48 0.45
CA GLY A 83 -19.57 13.23 -0.36
C GLY A 83 -19.30 12.48 -1.66
N THR A 84 -20.33 12.42 -2.51
CA THR A 84 -20.34 11.69 -3.79
C THR A 84 -19.81 12.52 -4.97
N VAL A 85 -19.48 13.79 -4.73
CA VAL A 85 -18.98 14.74 -5.73
C VAL A 85 -17.66 15.32 -5.25
N PHE A 86 -16.71 15.43 -6.16
CA PHE A 86 -15.46 16.13 -5.90
C PHE A 86 -15.69 17.64 -6.00
N ASP A 87 -16.06 18.26 -4.86
CA ASP A 87 -16.43 19.66 -4.74
C ASP A 87 -15.22 20.60 -4.66
N ASP A 88 -15.49 21.91 -4.60
CA ASP A 88 -14.44 22.93 -4.58
C ASP A 88 -13.62 22.90 -3.28
N ASP A 89 -14.21 22.52 -2.14
CA ASP A 89 -13.51 22.41 -0.87
C ASP A 89 -12.55 21.22 -0.89
N SER A 90 -13.00 20.07 -1.38
CA SER A 90 -12.15 18.88 -1.59
C SER A 90 -11.01 19.15 -2.57
N ARG A 91 -11.29 19.87 -3.67
CA ARG A 91 -10.24 20.33 -4.61
C ARG A 91 -9.22 21.21 -3.95
N TYR A 92 -9.68 22.21 -3.20
CA TYR A 92 -8.80 23.14 -2.51
C TYR A 92 -7.85 22.39 -1.56
N VAL A 93 -8.39 21.50 -0.73
CA VAL A 93 -7.62 20.72 0.24
C VAL A 93 -6.60 19.81 -0.47
N LEU A 94 -7.01 19.09 -1.51
CA LEU A 94 -6.11 18.22 -2.27
C LEU A 94 -4.95 19.00 -2.91
N ARG A 95 -5.24 20.17 -3.51
CA ARG A 95 -4.23 21.04 -4.13
C ARG A 95 -3.30 21.69 -3.11
N GLN A 96 -3.83 22.05 -1.93
CA GLN A 96 -3.08 22.71 -0.88
C GLN A 96 -2.07 21.79 -0.20
N PHE A 97 -2.47 20.54 0.07
CA PHE A 97 -1.67 19.62 0.87
C PHE A 97 -1.01 18.51 0.03
N HIS A 98 -1.36 18.35 -1.24
CA HIS A 98 -0.78 17.37 -2.16
C HIS A 98 -0.87 15.94 -1.66
N TYR A 99 -1.99 15.56 -1.05
CA TYR A 99 -2.18 14.23 -0.46
C TYR A 99 -1.87 13.11 -1.46
N GLY A 100 -1.29 12.00 -0.96
CA GLY A 100 -0.83 10.86 -1.76
C GLY A 100 -1.95 9.95 -2.23
N GLY A 101 -3.13 10.03 -1.61
CA GLY A 101 -4.29 9.23 -1.98
C GLY A 101 -5.58 9.65 -1.29
N ILE A 102 -6.67 9.04 -1.74
CA ILE A 102 -8.02 9.18 -1.19
C ILE A 102 -8.57 7.80 -0.89
N ILE A 103 -9.22 7.63 0.27
CA ILE A 103 -10.02 6.45 0.60
C ILE A 103 -11.51 6.76 0.39
N LEU A 104 -12.22 5.83 -0.25
CA LEU A 104 -13.65 5.90 -0.51
C LEU A 104 -14.43 5.00 0.45
N PHE A 105 -15.56 5.52 0.93
CA PHE A 105 -16.52 4.84 1.80
C PHE A 105 -17.90 4.82 1.15
N ASP A 106 -18.86 4.14 1.78
CA ASP A 106 -20.26 4.07 1.34
C ASP A 106 -20.85 5.45 1.04
N ARG A 107 -20.49 6.46 1.85
CA ARG A 107 -20.93 7.85 1.65
C ARG A 107 -20.46 8.49 0.34
N ASN A 108 -19.51 7.87 -0.34
CA ASN A 108 -18.95 8.38 -1.59
C ASN A 108 -19.50 7.65 -2.82
N LEU A 109 -20.26 6.56 -2.62
CA LEU A 109 -20.60 5.59 -3.66
C LEU A 109 -22.12 5.49 -3.86
N GLU A 110 -22.63 5.89 -5.02
CA GLU A 110 -24.04 5.80 -5.39
C GLU A 110 -24.30 4.79 -6.53
N SER A 111 -23.38 4.73 -7.48
CA SER A 111 -23.44 3.84 -8.63
C SER A 111 -22.07 3.70 -9.27
N GLY A 112 -21.86 2.65 -10.07
CA GLY A 112 -20.60 2.46 -10.78
C GLY A 112 -20.25 3.62 -11.73
N GLU A 113 -21.24 4.24 -12.38
CA GLU A 113 -21.00 5.40 -13.26
C GLU A 113 -20.59 6.64 -12.44
N GLN A 114 -21.31 6.93 -11.36
CA GLN A 114 -20.96 8.04 -10.47
C GLN A 114 -19.55 7.84 -9.88
N THR A 115 -19.23 6.64 -9.40
CA THR A 115 -17.91 6.32 -8.85
C THR A 115 -16.80 6.52 -9.88
N LYS A 116 -16.95 6.04 -11.10
CA LYS A 116 -16.00 6.27 -12.21
C LYS A 116 -15.77 7.75 -12.47
N ASN A 117 -16.84 8.53 -12.50
CA ASN A 117 -16.77 9.97 -12.74
C ASN A 117 -16.04 10.68 -11.58
N LEU A 118 -16.39 10.31 -10.33
CA LEU A 118 -15.74 10.83 -9.13
C LEU A 118 -14.22 10.57 -9.15
N VAL A 119 -13.82 9.32 -9.37
CA VAL A 119 -12.39 8.92 -9.42
C VAL A 119 -11.66 9.63 -10.56
N ARG A 120 -12.29 9.72 -11.74
CA ARG A 120 -11.70 10.46 -12.86
C ARG A 120 -11.48 11.94 -12.53
N ASP A 121 -12.46 12.59 -11.91
CA ASP A 121 -12.38 14.00 -11.56
C ASP A 121 -11.30 14.27 -10.51
N ILE A 122 -11.16 13.37 -9.52
CA ILE A 122 -10.09 13.39 -8.51
C ILE A 122 -8.71 13.23 -9.18
N GLN A 123 -8.52 12.21 -10.01
CA GLN A 123 -7.24 11.97 -10.69
C GLN A 123 -6.87 13.09 -11.66
N SER A 124 -7.87 13.66 -12.35
CA SER A 124 -7.64 14.80 -13.25
C SER A 124 -7.18 16.04 -12.51
N ASP A 125 -7.60 16.23 -11.27
CA ASP A 125 -7.19 17.38 -10.45
C ASP A 125 -5.78 17.22 -9.89
N ALA A 126 -5.30 16.00 -9.69
CA ALA A 126 -3.89 15.72 -9.36
C ALA A 126 -2.94 16.21 -10.49
N GLY A 127 -3.45 16.36 -11.71
CA GLY A 127 -2.77 16.93 -12.86
C GLY A 127 -1.64 16.05 -13.41
N GLU A 128 -0.59 16.67 -13.96
CA GLU A 128 0.62 16.00 -14.48
C GLU A 128 1.54 15.46 -13.35
N LYS A 129 1.12 15.55 -12.09
CA LYS A 129 1.83 15.01 -10.94
C LYS A 129 1.55 13.51 -10.80
N LEU A 130 2.17 12.88 -9.79
CA LEU A 130 1.94 11.47 -9.48
C LEU A 130 0.45 11.20 -9.25
N PRO A 131 -0.16 10.23 -9.95
CA PRO A 131 -1.53 9.82 -9.70
C PRO A 131 -1.75 9.39 -8.24
N LEU A 132 -2.97 9.54 -7.77
CA LEU A 132 -3.33 9.24 -6.40
C LEU A 132 -3.55 7.74 -6.19
N PHE A 133 -3.26 7.26 -5.00
CA PHE A 133 -3.88 6.03 -4.52
C PHE A 133 -5.39 6.31 -4.32
N ILE A 134 -6.23 5.51 -4.94
CA ILE A 134 -7.67 5.50 -4.71
C ILE A 134 -7.98 4.20 -3.98
N ALA A 135 -8.21 4.31 -2.69
CA ALA A 135 -8.33 3.18 -1.79
C ALA A 135 -9.79 2.90 -1.40
N ILE A 136 -10.05 1.66 -1.00
CA ILE A 136 -11.34 1.20 -0.49
C ILE A 136 -11.11 0.05 0.51
N ASP A 137 -12.08 -0.16 1.42
CA ASP A 137 -12.18 -1.39 2.23
C ASP A 137 -13.22 -2.34 1.61
N GLU A 138 -12.81 -3.21 0.73
CA GLU A 138 -13.67 -4.25 0.16
C GLU A 138 -13.19 -5.62 0.63
N GLU A 139 -13.43 -5.90 1.95
CA GLU A 139 -13.01 -7.16 2.59
C GLU A 139 -13.94 -8.32 2.31
N GLY A 140 -15.20 -8.00 2.10
CA GLY A 140 -16.32 -8.95 2.08
C GLY A 140 -17.07 -9.07 3.40
N GLY A 141 -18.27 -9.65 3.35
CA GLY A 141 -19.14 -9.83 4.51
C GLY A 141 -19.66 -8.52 5.08
N LEU A 142 -19.20 -8.12 6.27
CA LEU A 142 -19.65 -6.89 6.93
C LEU A 142 -18.92 -5.64 6.45
N VAL A 143 -17.78 -5.80 5.79
CA VAL A 143 -16.96 -4.67 5.30
C VAL A 143 -16.93 -4.70 3.78
N VAL A 144 -17.96 -4.14 3.21
CA VAL A 144 -18.16 -3.93 1.78
C VAL A 144 -18.66 -2.51 1.55
N ARG A 145 -18.24 -1.85 0.48
CA ARG A 145 -18.59 -0.45 0.22
C ARG A 145 -19.43 -0.29 -1.05
N GLY A 146 -19.19 -1.14 -2.02
CA GLY A 146 -19.84 -1.07 -3.34
C GLY A 146 -21.04 -2.00 -3.51
N GLU A 147 -21.63 -2.57 -2.47
CA GLU A 147 -22.63 -3.66 -2.54
C GLU A 147 -23.87 -3.36 -3.39
N SER A 148 -24.19 -2.08 -3.61
CA SER A 148 -25.34 -1.68 -4.45
C SER A 148 -25.08 -1.85 -5.94
N PHE A 149 -23.82 -2.00 -6.41
CA PHE A 149 -23.45 -2.08 -7.81
C PHE A 149 -22.21 -2.95 -8.12
N ILE A 150 -21.52 -3.45 -7.08
CA ILE A 150 -20.48 -4.47 -7.17
C ILE A 150 -20.98 -5.71 -6.42
N PRO A 151 -20.80 -6.94 -6.96
CA PRO A 151 -21.13 -8.15 -6.21
C PRO A 151 -20.35 -8.20 -4.89
N ALA A 152 -21.05 -8.15 -3.75
CA ALA A 152 -20.44 -8.17 -2.44
C ALA A 152 -19.70 -9.49 -2.19
N PRO A 153 -18.38 -9.47 -1.89
CA PRO A 153 -17.65 -10.69 -1.58
C PRO A 153 -18.18 -11.34 -0.29
N PRO A 154 -18.20 -12.68 -0.20
CA PRO A 154 -18.54 -13.35 1.05
C PRO A 154 -17.56 -13.01 2.18
N ALA A 155 -18.01 -13.11 3.44
CA ALA A 155 -17.14 -12.95 4.59
C ALA A 155 -15.95 -13.93 4.55
N ALA A 156 -14.77 -13.50 4.99
CA ALA A 156 -13.56 -14.33 5.01
C ALA A 156 -13.77 -15.70 5.69
N ALA A 157 -14.57 -15.75 6.77
CA ALA A 157 -14.93 -17.01 7.43
C ALA A 157 -15.77 -17.97 6.57
N ILE A 158 -16.44 -17.49 5.53
CA ILE A 158 -17.12 -18.33 4.53
C ILE A 158 -16.12 -18.78 3.47
N VAL A 159 -15.32 -17.85 2.94
CA VAL A 159 -14.27 -18.14 1.96
C VAL A 159 -13.27 -19.15 2.53
N GLY A 160 -12.94 -19.09 3.82
CA GLY A 160 -12.06 -20.02 4.52
C GLY A 160 -12.60 -21.45 4.63
N GLN A 161 -13.85 -21.71 4.26
CA GLN A 161 -14.45 -23.05 4.17
C GLN A 161 -14.40 -23.62 2.75
N GLU A 162 -14.03 -22.81 1.79
CA GLU A 162 -13.87 -23.18 0.38
C GLU A 162 -12.40 -23.52 0.06
N SER A 163 -12.06 -23.65 -1.22
CA SER A 163 -10.68 -23.90 -1.61
C SER A 163 -9.88 -22.61 -1.77
N PRO A 164 -8.54 -22.65 -1.62
CA PRO A 164 -7.67 -21.51 -1.91
C PRO A 164 -7.80 -20.99 -3.36
N GLU A 165 -8.02 -21.90 -4.32
CA GLU A 165 -8.23 -21.54 -5.74
C GLU A 165 -9.53 -20.75 -5.95
N PHE A 166 -10.58 -21.08 -5.16
CA PHE A 166 -11.80 -20.28 -5.12
C PHE A 166 -11.52 -18.87 -4.59
N ALA A 167 -10.76 -18.77 -3.49
CA ALA A 167 -10.38 -17.47 -2.91
C ALA A 167 -9.55 -16.61 -3.89
N GLU A 168 -8.63 -17.22 -4.64
CA GLU A 168 -7.84 -16.55 -5.68
C GLU A 168 -8.74 -16.02 -6.81
N SER A 169 -9.63 -16.87 -7.33
CA SER A 169 -10.55 -16.49 -8.41
C SER A 169 -11.52 -15.39 -7.97
N LEU A 170 -12.03 -15.46 -6.74
CA LEU A 170 -12.90 -14.45 -6.17
C LEU A 170 -12.17 -13.11 -6.03
N ALA A 171 -10.95 -13.12 -5.51
CA ALA A 171 -10.13 -11.93 -5.36
C ALA A 171 -9.82 -11.27 -6.70
N ALA A 172 -9.49 -12.05 -7.73
CA ALA A 172 -9.30 -11.54 -9.09
C ALA A 172 -10.57 -10.85 -9.63
N SER A 173 -11.75 -11.44 -9.40
CA SER A 173 -13.02 -10.82 -9.82
C SER A 173 -13.30 -9.51 -9.08
N VAL A 174 -13.07 -9.46 -7.76
CA VAL A 174 -13.20 -8.23 -6.95
C VAL A 174 -12.24 -7.16 -7.46
N ALA A 175 -11.00 -7.53 -7.75
CA ALA A 175 -10.01 -6.60 -8.26
C ALA A 175 -10.38 -6.04 -9.64
N ASP A 176 -10.89 -6.87 -10.55
CA ASP A 176 -11.38 -6.41 -11.86
C ASP A 176 -12.53 -5.40 -11.71
N ASP A 177 -13.47 -5.66 -10.80
CA ASP A 177 -14.57 -4.74 -10.52
C ASP A 177 -14.05 -3.40 -9.99
N LEU A 178 -13.17 -3.41 -8.97
CA LEU A 178 -12.57 -2.21 -8.38
C LEU A 178 -11.75 -1.41 -9.40
N MET A 179 -10.85 -2.09 -10.12
CA MET A 179 -10.01 -1.46 -11.15
C MET A 179 -10.86 -0.86 -12.28
N SER A 180 -11.98 -1.49 -12.62
CA SER A 180 -12.93 -0.95 -13.62
C SER A 180 -13.55 0.40 -13.22
N LEU A 181 -13.57 0.71 -11.91
CA LEU A 181 -14.02 1.97 -11.34
C LEU A 181 -12.88 3.00 -11.19
N GLY A 182 -11.63 2.59 -11.43
CA GLY A 182 -10.41 3.39 -11.20
C GLY A 182 -9.87 3.31 -9.77
N ILE A 183 -10.43 2.43 -8.93
CA ILE A 183 -9.91 2.15 -7.58
C ILE A 183 -8.68 1.25 -7.75
N ASN A 184 -7.55 1.65 -7.18
CA ASN A 184 -6.26 0.99 -7.41
C ASN A 184 -5.60 0.42 -6.14
N VAL A 185 -6.24 0.62 -4.96
CA VAL A 185 -5.81 0.04 -3.68
C VAL A 185 -7.01 -0.57 -2.97
N ASN A 186 -6.89 -1.83 -2.51
CA ASN A 186 -7.86 -2.43 -1.59
C ASN A 186 -7.22 -2.68 -0.22
N PHE A 187 -7.83 -2.19 0.86
CA PHE A 187 -7.42 -2.50 2.21
C PHE A 187 -7.97 -3.86 2.66
N ALA A 188 -7.56 -4.89 1.95
CA ALA A 188 -7.81 -6.32 2.16
C ALA A 188 -6.64 -7.11 1.53
N PRO A 189 -6.37 -8.36 1.95
CA PRO A 189 -7.13 -9.19 2.87
C PRO A 189 -6.80 -8.95 4.35
N VAL A 190 -7.74 -9.40 5.21
CA VAL A 190 -7.51 -9.48 6.66
C VAL A 190 -6.68 -10.73 6.96
N ALA A 191 -5.49 -10.54 7.57
CA ALA A 191 -4.57 -11.61 7.96
C ALA A 191 -4.67 -11.98 9.46
N ASP A 192 -5.61 -11.36 10.19
CA ASP A 192 -5.84 -11.60 11.61
C ASP A 192 -6.42 -12.99 11.87
N LEU A 193 -5.98 -13.63 12.96
CA LEU A 193 -6.49 -14.94 13.38
C LEU A 193 -7.78 -14.78 14.18
N GLY A 194 -8.88 -15.40 13.73
CA GLY A 194 -10.13 -15.42 14.49
C GLY A 194 -10.77 -14.06 14.74
N ALA A 195 -10.50 -13.06 13.92
CA ALA A 195 -11.05 -11.72 14.05
C ALA A 195 -12.58 -11.71 14.14
N SER A 196 -13.11 -10.79 14.92
CA SER A 196 -14.55 -10.63 15.13
C SER A 196 -15.31 -10.38 13.83
N GLY A 197 -16.63 -10.56 13.85
CA GLY A 197 -17.48 -10.26 12.69
C GLY A 197 -17.24 -11.16 11.47
N ARG A 198 -16.61 -12.32 11.65
CA ARG A 198 -16.31 -13.28 10.57
C ARG A 198 -15.29 -12.74 9.53
N ARG A 199 -14.46 -11.77 9.93
CA ARG A 199 -13.45 -11.14 9.08
C ARG A 199 -12.19 -11.99 8.89
N SER A 200 -12.01 -13.10 9.63
CA SER A 200 -10.87 -14.00 9.53
C SER A 200 -11.20 -15.26 8.76
N TYR A 201 -10.26 -15.76 7.95
CA TYR A 201 -10.36 -17.03 7.23
C TYR A 201 -10.34 -18.23 8.18
N SER A 202 -9.57 -18.17 9.27
CA SER A 202 -9.41 -19.25 10.24
C SER A 202 -8.85 -18.73 11.58
N THR A 203 -8.81 -19.61 12.58
CA THR A 203 -8.04 -19.42 13.82
C THR A 203 -6.66 -20.09 13.75
N ASP A 204 -6.40 -20.90 12.73
CA ASP A 204 -5.10 -21.51 12.47
C ASP A 204 -4.24 -20.61 11.61
N PRO A 205 -3.02 -20.23 12.04
CA PRO A 205 -2.17 -19.28 11.32
C PRO A 205 -1.71 -19.77 9.94
N TYR A 206 -1.57 -21.08 9.75
CA TYR A 206 -1.19 -21.65 8.46
C TYR A 206 -2.35 -21.66 7.46
N GLU A 207 -3.58 -21.90 7.96
CA GLU A 207 -4.77 -21.78 7.11
C GLU A 207 -5.00 -20.30 6.73
N VAL A 208 -4.86 -19.34 7.66
CA VAL A 208 -4.93 -17.91 7.32
C VAL A 208 -3.88 -17.55 6.26
N LEU A 209 -2.62 -17.96 6.45
CA LEU A 209 -1.55 -17.75 5.48
C LEU A 209 -1.91 -18.27 4.09
N LYS A 210 -2.44 -19.47 3.99
CA LYS A 210 -2.83 -20.12 2.75
C LYS A 210 -3.87 -19.31 1.98
N PHE A 211 -4.90 -18.82 2.66
CA PHE A 211 -5.94 -18.00 2.04
C PHE A 211 -5.42 -16.60 1.68
N VAL A 212 -4.65 -15.97 2.56
CA VAL A 212 -4.07 -14.66 2.31
C VAL A 212 -3.14 -14.68 1.07
N LYS A 213 -2.34 -15.74 0.89
CA LYS A 213 -1.54 -15.95 -0.32
C LYS A 213 -2.39 -16.05 -1.58
N SER A 214 -3.43 -16.87 -1.54
CA SER A 214 -4.32 -17.06 -2.69
C SER A 214 -5.05 -15.77 -3.06
N VAL A 215 -5.57 -15.04 -2.07
CA VAL A 215 -6.20 -13.73 -2.29
C VAL A 215 -5.18 -12.72 -2.86
N GLY A 216 -3.97 -12.68 -2.30
CA GLY A 216 -2.88 -11.84 -2.80
C GLY A 216 -2.52 -12.14 -4.27
N ASN A 217 -2.48 -13.42 -4.65
CA ASN A 217 -2.27 -13.83 -6.05
C ASN A 217 -3.39 -13.34 -6.97
N GLY A 218 -4.66 -13.45 -6.52
CA GLY A 218 -5.81 -12.93 -7.26
C GLY A 218 -5.70 -11.43 -7.52
N TYR A 219 -5.41 -10.63 -6.50
CA TYR A 219 -5.23 -9.19 -6.63
C TYR A 219 -4.03 -8.83 -7.52
N ARG A 220 -2.90 -9.51 -7.34
CA ARG A 220 -1.69 -9.30 -8.16
C ARG A 220 -1.94 -9.56 -9.65
N SER A 221 -2.73 -10.58 -9.99
CA SER A 221 -3.02 -10.95 -11.37
C SER A 221 -3.70 -9.83 -12.18
N THR A 222 -4.36 -8.89 -11.51
CA THR A 222 -5.04 -7.73 -12.11
C THR A 222 -4.26 -6.43 -11.99
N GLY A 223 -3.20 -6.40 -11.15
CA GLY A 223 -2.42 -5.19 -10.86
C GLY A 223 -2.99 -4.31 -9.75
N LEU A 224 -4.02 -4.77 -9.02
CA LEU A 224 -4.54 -4.07 -7.84
C LEU A 224 -3.53 -4.15 -6.69
N ILE A 225 -3.19 -3.00 -6.08
CA ILE A 225 -2.43 -2.96 -4.84
C ILE A 225 -3.33 -3.41 -3.70
N TYR A 226 -2.89 -4.37 -2.90
CA TYR A 226 -3.66 -4.86 -1.77
C TYR A 226 -2.97 -4.57 -0.43
N THR A 227 -3.64 -4.85 0.68
CA THR A 227 -3.11 -4.49 2.00
C THR A 227 -3.34 -5.61 3.00
N LEU A 228 -2.25 -6.16 3.54
CA LEU A 228 -2.33 -7.12 4.65
C LEU A 228 -2.63 -6.37 5.95
N LYS A 229 -3.65 -6.79 6.68
CA LYS A 229 -4.08 -6.12 7.91
C LYS A 229 -4.61 -7.07 8.98
N HIS A 230 -4.47 -6.71 10.25
CA HIS A 230 -3.84 -5.52 10.84
C HIS A 230 -2.61 -5.94 11.64
N PHE A 231 -1.42 -5.63 11.15
CA PHE A 231 -0.18 -6.02 11.82
C PHE A 231 -0.12 -5.44 13.25
N PRO A 232 0.36 -6.19 14.24
CA PRO A 232 0.89 -7.58 14.23
C PRO A 232 -0.17 -8.67 14.39
N GLY A 233 -1.47 -8.38 14.33
CA GLY A 233 -2.60 -9.29 14.40
C GLY A 233 -3.58 -8.93 15.53
N ILE A 234 -4.80 -8.46 15.20
CA ILE A 234 -5.78 -7.96 16.17
C ILE A 234 -6.82 -9.00 16.62
N GLY A 235 -6.76 -10.22 16.08
CA GLY A 235 -7.80 -11.24 16.28
C GLY A 235 -8.05 -11.67 17.73
N ARG A 236 -7.11 -11.40 18.64
CA ARG A 236 -7.24 -11.62 20.08
C ARG A 236 -7.85 -10.46 20.84
N GLY A 237 -8.08 -9.32 20.17
CA GLY A 237 -8.65 -8.12 20.79
C GLY A 237 -10.05 -8.40 21.34
N ILE A 238 -10.29 -7.99 22.59
CA ILE A 238 -11.57 -8.18 23.30
C ILE A 238 -12.46 -6.95 23.14
N VAL A 239 -11.85 -5.75 23.02
CA VAL A 239 -12.54 -4.46 22.87
C VAL A 239 -12.36 -3.97 21.44
N ASP A 240 -13.41 -3.39 20.88
CA ASP A 240 -13.35 -2.75 19.56
C ASP A 240 -12.42 -1.53 19.61
N SER A 241 -11.39 -1.53 18.78
CA SER A 241 -10.43 -0.43 18.69
C SER A 241 -11.02 0.88 18.17
N HIS A 242 -12.27 0.86 17.67
CA HIS A 242 -13.02 2.09 17.36
C HIS A 242 -13.44 2.86 18.63
N GLU A 243 -13.53 2.20 19.78
CA GLU A 243 -13.96 2.83 21.01
C GLU A 243 -12.81 3.19 21.95
N GLU A 244 -11.91 2.24 22.23
CA GLU A 244 -10.77 2.43 23.16
C GLU A 244 -9.56 1.57 22.79
N ILE A 245 -8.40 1.88 23.41
CA ILE A 245 -7.18 1.09 23.28
C ILE A 245 -7.38 -0.25 24.01
N SER A 246 -7.37 -1.35 23.27
CA SER A 246 -7.31 -2.71 23.81
C SER A 246 -5.88 -3.24 23.81
N SER A 247 -5.55 -4.09 24.79
CA SER A 247 -4.25 -4.74 24.95
C SER A 247 -4.32 -6.22 24.59
N ILE A 248 -3.31 -6.71 23.93
CA ILE A 248 -3.10 -8.14 23.66
C ILE A 248 -2.08 -8.69 24.66
N GLU A 249 -2.58 -9.38 25.69
CA GLU A 249 -1.77 -9.98 26.77
C GLU A 249 -1.24 -11.35 26.34
N ALA A 250 -0.31 -11.36 25.38
CA ALA A 250 0.35 -12.59 24.93
C ALA A 250 1.88 -12.37 24.91
N SER A 251 2.65 -13.44 25.13
CA SER A 251 4.09 -13.36 25.07
C SER A 251 4.57 -13.14 23.63
N GLU A 252 5.74 -12.49 23.47
CA GLU A 252 6.40 -12.32 22.17
C GLU A 252 6.55 -13.66 21.44
N SER A 253 6.97 -14.72 22.13
CA SER A 253 7.14 -16.05 21.53
C SER A 253 5.83 -16.63 21.00
N GLU A 254 4.70 -16.34 21.64
CA GLU A 254 3.39 -16.75 21.19
C GLU A 254 2.96 -15.93 19.98
N LEU A 255 3.02 -14.61 20.06
CA LEU A 255 2.67 -13.70 18.95
C LEU A 255 3.46 -14.04 17.68
N ARG A 256 4.76 -14.30 17.79
CA ARG A 256 5.61 -14.68 16.64
C ARG A 256 5.24 -16.02 16.01
N LYS A 257 4.68 -16.96 16.79
CA LYS A 257 4.27 -18.29 16.31
C LYS A 257 2.86 -18.33 15.76
N THR A 258 2.04 -17.34 16.08
CA THR A 258 0.62 -17.30 15.71
C THR A 258 0.29 -16.04 14.91
N ASP A 259 0.05 -14.94 15.58
CA ASP A 259 -0.53 -13.71 14.98
C ASP A 259 0.38 -13.08 13.93
N ILE A 260 1.69 -13.07 14.16
CA ILE A 260 2.70 -12.53 13.23
C ILE A 260 3.03 -13.51 12.10
N LEU A 261 2.75 -14.81 12.26
CA LEU A 261 3.15 -15.83 11.29
C LEU A 261 2.64 -15.55 9.87
N PRO A 262 1.38 -15.22 9.63
CA PRO A 262 0.90 -14.95 8.27
C PRO A 262 1.68 -13.81 7.59
N PHE A 263 1.96 -12.73 8.31
CA PHE A 263 2.73 -11.60 7.80
C PHE A 263 4.18 -11.99 7.49
N ARG A 264 4.84 -12.68 8.44
CA ARG A 264 6.22 -13.13 8.27
C ARG A 264 6.40 -14.02 7.05
N GLU A 265 5.52 -15.01 6.88
CA GLU A 265 5.62 -15.96 5.78
C GLU A 265 5.22 -15.32 4.43
N MET A 266 4.35 -14.31 4.42
CA MET A 266 4.10 -13.49 3.23
C MET A 266 5.35 -12.69 2.82
N ILE A 267 6.03 -12.08 3.77
CA ILE A 267 7.27 -11.31 3.53
C ILE A 267 8.40 -12.22 3.04
N ASN A 268 8.54 -13.42 3.63
CA ASN A 268 9.58 -14.38 3.25
C ASN A 268 9.36 -15.04 1.89
N ASP A 269 8.12 -15.12 1.42
CA ASP A 269 7.73 -15.80 0.17
C ASP A 269 7.76 -14.88 -1.04
N THR A 270 7.90 -13.58 -0.82
CA THR A 270 7.99 -12.63 -1.92
C THR A 270 9.40 -12.68 -2.53
N ASP A 271 9.48 -12.88 -3.84
CA ASP A 271 10.71 -12.64 -4.59
C ASP A 271 11.10 -11.15 -4.44
N LYS A 272 12.40 -10.88 -4.46
CA LYS A 272 12.91 -9.51 -4.31
C LYS A 272 12.31 -8.59 -5.37
N GLY A 273 11.33 -7.78 -5.02
CA GLY A 273 10.59 -6.88 -5.91
C GLY A 273 9.07 -6.98 -5.78
N GLU A 274 8.53 -8.09 -5.27
CA GLU A 274 7.08 -8.27 -5.05
C GLU A 274 6.56 -7.55 -3.80
N ASP A 275 7.43 -7.09 -2.91
CA ASP A 275 7.07 -6.27 -1.73
C ASP A 275 6.33 -4.97 -2.06
N LEU A 276 6.26 -4.60 -3.35
CA LEU A 276 5.54 -3.41 -3.81
C LEU A 276 4.09 -3.70 -4.21
N ASP A 277 3.71 -4.97 -4.33
CA ASP A 277 2.37 -5.38 -4.72
C ASP A 277 1.36 -5.23 -3.59
N TYR A 278 1.85 -5.11 -2.35
CA TYR A 278 0.99 -4.92 -1.20
C TYR A 278 1.56 -3.95 -0.17
N MET A 279 0.66 -3.41 0.63
CA MET A 279 0.97 -2.63 1.81
C MET A 279 0.76 -3.49 3.07
N VAL A 280 1.37 -3.09 4.18
CA VAL A 280 1.05 -3.63 5.50
C VAL A 280 0.42 -2.52 6.33
N MET A 281 -0.83 -2.75 6.76
CA MET A 281 -1.53 -1.83 7.66
C MET A 281 -1.31 -2.25 9.11
N VAL A 282 -0.90 -1.29 9.93
CA VAL A 282 -0.61 -1.50 11.36
C VAL A 282 -1.78 -1.00 12.19
N GLY A 283 -2.37 -1.89 12.98
CA GLY A 283 -3.53 -1.60 13.83
C GLY A 283 -3.20 -0.79 15.09
N HIS A 284 -4.23 -0.43 15.86
CA HIS A 284 -4.12 0.45 17.03
C HIS A 284 -4.14 -0.27 18.38
N LEU A 285 -4.02 -1.60 18.41
CA LEU A 285 -3.95 -2.33 19.68
C LEU A 285 -2.58 -2.21 20.33
N LYS A 286 -2.53 -2.32 21.66
CA LYS A 286 -1.28 -2.43 22.43
C LYS A 286 -0.82 -3.87 22.53
N TYR A 287 0.50 -4.03 22.51
CA TYR A 287 1.18 -5.31 22.69
C TYR A 287 2.29 -5.13 23.73
N PRO A 288 1.98 -5.26 25.03
CA PRO A 288 2.95 -5.01 26.11
C PRO A 288 4.22 -5.85 25.98
N ALA A 289 4.17 -7.03 25.33
CA ALA A 289 5.34 -7.83 25.03
C ALA A 289 6.37 -7.14 24.11
N PHE A 290 5.95 -6.10 23.36
CA PHE A 290 6.80 -5.32 22.46
C PHE A 290 6.92 -3.86 22.89
N ASP A 291 5.81 -3.23 23.27
CA ASP A 291 5.74 -1.83 23.68
C ASP A 291 4.58 -1.63 24.68
N GLU A 292 4.91 -1.28 25.91
CA GLU A 292 3.90 -1.06 26.97
C GLU A 292 3.20 0.29 26.85
N GLU A 293 3.81 1.25 26.17
CA GLU A 293 3.34 2.65 26.15
C GLU A 293 2.49 2.96 24.93
N ASN A 294 2.93 2.53 23.74
CA ASN A 294 2.33 2.95 22.48
C ASN A 294 1.50 1.82 21.85
N PRO A 295 0.37 2.16 21.18
CA PRO A 295 -0.29 1.21 20.28
C PRO A 295 0.62 0.87 19.10
N ALA A 296 0.40 -0.27 18.45
CA ALA A 296 1.27 -0.79 17.41
C ALA A 296 1.57 0.21 16.29
N SER A 297 0.56 0.96 15.82
CA SER A 297 0.69 2.00 14.77
C SER A 297 1.57 3.19 15.15
N LEU A 298 1.86 3.39 16.43
CA LEU A 298 2.70 4.46 16.96
C LEU A 298 3.96 3.93 17.64
N SER A 299 4.19 2.62 17.60
CA SER A 299 5.32 1.96 18.22
C SER A 299 6.49 1.80 17.26
N ARG A 300 7.60 2.47 17.56
CA ARG A 300 8.83 2.29 16.78
C ARG A 300 9.33 0.86 16.80
N TYR A 301 9.21 0.19 17.96
CA TYR A 301 9.62 -1.19 18.07
C TYR A 301 8.85 -2.09 17.10
N ILE A 302 7.51 -1.93 17.04
CA ILE A 302 6.66 -2.77 16.19
C ILE A 302 6.84 -2.45 14.70
N ILE A 303 6.88 -1.16 14.32
CA ILE A 303 6.95 -0.77 12.91
C ILE A 303 8.38 -0.88 12.39
N THR A 304 9.34 -0.27 13.07
CA THR A 304 10.71 -0.19 12.56
C THR A 304 11.50 -1.44 12.93
N ASP A 305 11.59 -1.78 14.22
CA ASP A 305 12.53 -2.81 14.65
C ASP A 305 11.99 -4.20 14.29
N LEU A 306 10.70 -4.48 14.51
CA LEU A 306 10.09 -5.77 14.19
C LEU A 306 9.71 -5.90 12.70
N LEU A 307 8.80 -5.06 12.17
CA LEU A 307 8.28 -5.24 10.82
C LEU A 307 9.33 -4.92 9.75
N ARG A 308 10.01 -3.75 9.86
CA ARG A 308 10.96 -3.30 8.84
C ARG A 308 12.28 -4.07 8.88
N TYR A 309 12.90 -4.24 10.08
CA TYR A 309 14.22 -4.82 10.18
C TYR A 309 14.23 -6.32 10.47
N ASP A 310 13.48 -6.79 11.46
CA ASP A 310 13.52 -8.20 11.86
C ASP A 310 12.79 -9.11 10.85
N LEU A 311 11.60 -8.70 10.40
CA LEU A 311 10.85 -9.40 9.34
C LEU A 311 11.32 -9.03 7.93
N GLY A 312 12.05 -7.93 7.74
CA GLY A 312 12.66 -7.54 6.48
C GLY A 312 11.71 -6.89 5.47
N TYR A 313 10.51 -6.43 5.87
CA TYR A 313 9.53 -5.85 4.95
C TYR A 313 10.02 -4.53 4.34
N GLN A 314 10.05 -4.44 3.00
CA GLN A 314 10.55 -3.28 2.26
C GLN A 314 9.45 -2.46 1.58
N GLY A 315 8.21 -2.94 1.58
CA GLY A 315 7.07 -2.24 0.99
C GLY A 315 6.52 -1.09 1.87
N ILE A 316 5.35 -0.59 1.52
CA ILE A 316 4.68 0.53 2.21
C ILE A 316 4.06 0.06 3.52
N ILE A 317 4.39 0.72 4.62
CA ILE A 317 3.74 0.56 5.92
C ILE A 317 2.75 1.72 6.10
N ILE A 318 1.47 1.40 6.26
CA ILE A 318 0.39 2.37 6.49
C ILE A 318 -0.21 2.17 7.87
N THR A 319 -0.62 3.24 8.54
CA THR A 319 -1.41 3.13 9.79
C THR A 319 -2.84 2.72 9.48
N ASP A 320 -3.53 2.11 10.43
CA ASP A 320 -4.98 2.16 10.46
C ASP A 320 -5.45 3.61 10.66
N ASP A 321 -6.78 3.85 10.58
CA ASP A 321 -7.33 5.21 10.65
C ASP A 321 -7.03 5.89 11.99
N LEU A 322 -6.29 6.99 11.96
CA LEU A 322 -5.94 7.75 13.16
C LEU A 322 -7.15 8.39 13.86
N GLU A 323 -8.30 8.45 13.21
CA GLU A 323 -9.54 8.96 13.80
C GLU A 323 -10.27 7.90 14.65
N MET A 324 -9.78 6.65 14.69
CA MET A 324 -10.29 5.63 15.60
C MET A 324 -10.03 6.02 17.06
N GLY A 325 -11.00 5.74 17.94
CA GLY A 325 -10.97 6.14 19.35
C GLY A 325 -9.73 5.70 20.11
N ALA A 326 -9.13 4.57 19.74
CA ALA A 326 -7.86 4.10 20.28
C ALA A 326 -6.70 5.11 20.15
N VAL A 327 -6.75 6.02 19.19
CA VAL A 327 -5.76 7.09 18.98
C VAL A 327 -6.38 8.44 19.29
N ALA A 328 -7.53 8.76 18.68
CA ALA A 328 -8.17 10.08 18.74
C ALA A 328 -8.58 10.52 20.16
N ASN A 329 -8.90 9.57 21.05
CA ASN A 329 -9.23 9.87 22.45
C ASN A 329 -8.02 10.23 23.33
N HIS A 330 -6.78 9.99 22.83
CA HIS A 330 -5.55 10.10 23.64
C HIS A 330 -4.54 11.09 23.10
N LEU A 331 -4.57 11.41 21.81
CA LEU A 331 -3.61 12.29 21.15
C LEU A 331 -4.34 13.28 20.24
N THR A 332 -3.73 14.44 20.06
CA THR A 332 -4.10 15.33 18.95
C THR A 332 -3.65 14.70 17.62
N PHE A 333 -4.33 15.00 16.50
CA PHE A 333 -3.94 14.49 15.21
C PHE A 333 -2.54 14.95 14.78
N ARG A 334 -2.07 16.11 15.24
CA ARG A 334 -0.68 16.58 15.09
C ARG A 334 0.32 15.63 15.73
N GLU A 335 0.04 15.21 16.96
CA GLU A 335 0.89 14.27 17.70
C GLU A 335 0.82 12.86 17.10
N ALA A 336 -0.38 12.40 16.72
CA ALA A 336 -0.57 11.08 16.13
C ALA A 336 0.16 10.94 14.79
N GLY A 337 -0.02 11.90 13.86
CA GLY A 337 0.70 11.90 12.58
C GLY A 337 2.22 11.93 12.75
N LEU A 338 2.73 12.80 13.65
CA LEU A 338 4.15 12.86 13.98
C LEU A 338 4.67 11.52 14.53
N LYS A 339 3.99 10.97 15.54
CA LYS A 339 4.41 9.71 16.18
C LYS A 339 4.40 8.53 15.20
N ALA A 340 3.39 8.44 14.33
CA ALA A 340 3.33 7.40 13.31
C ALA A 340 4.54 7.44 12.37
N VAL A 341 4.89 8.63 11.87
CA VAL A 341 6.06 8.80 11.00
C VAL A 341 7.38 8.56 11.74
N GLN A 342 7.49 8.99 13.00
CA GLN A 342 8.64 8.69 13.84
C GLN A 342 8.77 7.19 14.16
N ALA A 343 7.66 6.50 14.30
CA ALA A 343 7.63 5.05 14.49
C ALA A 343 8.06 4.28 13.23
N GLY A 344 7.96 4.88 12.04
CA GLY A 344 8.41 4.26 10.79
C GLY A 344 7.32 4.06 9.75
N ALA A 345 6.07 4.51 9.99
CA ALA A 345 5.01 4.46 9.00
C ALA A 345 5.36 5.32 7.78
N ASP A 346 5.08 4.80 6.59
CA ASP A 346 5.27 5.50 5.33
C ASP A 346 4.05 6.34 4.95
N ILE A 347 2.86 5.85 5.30
CA ILE A 347 1.58 6.52 5.06
C ILE A 347 0.79 6.59 6.36
N VAL A 348 0.16 7.75 6.58
CA VAL A 348 -0.80 8.01 7.67
C VAL A 348 -2.19 8.06 7.06
N LEU A 349 -3.14 7.32 7.64
CA LEU A 349 -4.52 7.28 7.17
C LEU A 349 -5.41 8.14 8.05
N VAL A 350 -6.21 9.05 7.44
CA VAL A 350 -7.19 9.91 8.12
C VAL A 350 -8.47 9.93 7.28
N CYS A 351 -9.52 9.25 7.75
CA CYS A 351 -10.62 8.80 6.90
C CYS A 351 -11.82 9.74 6.80
N HIS A 352 -11.98 10.69 7.74
CA HIS A 352 -13.26 11.38 7.87
C HIS A 352 -13.19 12.90 7.72
N GLU A 353 -12.35 13.58 8.51
CA GLU A 353 -12.34 15.04 8.59
C GLU A 353 -11.07 15.64 7.98
N HIS A 354 -11.23 16.50 6.98
CA HIS A 354 -10.09 17.20 6.35
C HIS A 354 -9.25 18.00 7.36
N ALA A 355 -9.88 18.58 8.39
CA ALA A 355 -9.17 19.32 9.44
C ALA A 355 -8.22 18.40 10.24
N HIS A 356 -8.58 17.14 10.44
CA HIS A 356 -7.74 16.17 11.14
C HIS A 356 -6.55 15.77 10.27
N ALA A 357 -6.77 15.61 8.96
CA ALA A 357 -5.69 15.35 7.99
C ALA A 357 -4.72 16.53 7.89
N GLU A 358 -5.23 17.78 7.88
CA GLU A 358 -4.42 18.99 7.95
C GLU A 358 -3.58 19.02 9.24
N ASP A 359 -4.18 18.71 10.38
CA ASP A 359 -3.47 18.66 11.64
C ASP A 359 -2.36 17.59 11.63
N ALA A 360 -2.61 16.39 11.12
CA ALA A 360 -1.58 15.34 10.96
C ALA A 360 -0.44 15.82 10.06
N TYR A 361 -0.77 16.44 8.91
CA TYR A 361 0.18 17.05 8.00
C TYR A 361 1.04 18.11 8.71
N MET A 362 0.41 19.04 9.43
CA MET A 362 1.11 20.11 10.15
C MET A 362 1.97 19.58 11.28
N GLY A 363 1.57 18.48 11.92
CA GLY A 363 2.40 17.78 12.91
C GLY A 363 3.72 17.29 12.32
N ILE A 364 3.67 16.65 11.16
CA ILE A 364 4.84 16.16 10.42
C ILE A 364 5.70 17.35 9.92
N TYR A 365 5.06 18.35 9.30
CA TYR A 365 5.74 19.53 8.77
C TYR A 365 6.50 20.30 9.85
N ASN A 366 5.85 20.61 10.98
CA ASN A 366 6.50 21.31 12.08
C ASN A 366 7.64 20.49 12.68
N ALA A 367 7.47 19.17 12.80
CA ALA A 367 8.52 18.30 13.31
C ALA A 367 9.76 18.27 12.40
N LEU A 368 9.58 18.38 11.10
CA LEU A 368 10.70 18.52 10.15
C LEU A 368 11.39 19.88 10.34
N GLN A 369 10.64 20.99 10.46
CA GLN A 369 11.21 22.31 10.71
C GLN A 369 11.97 22.39 12.02
N ASP A 370 11.50 21.70 13.05
CA ASP A 370 12.12 21.64 14.39
C ASP A 370 13.27 20.61 14.49
N GLY A 371 13.52 19.83 13.43
CA GLY A 371 14.54 18.77 13.40
C GLY A 371 14.17 17.51 14.21
N ARG A 372 12.89 17.32 14.58
CA ARG A 372 12.39 16.10 15.25
C ARG A 372 12.19 14.92 14.30
N ILE A 373 12.06 15.20 13.00
CA ILE A 373 12.13 14.25 11.88
C ILE A 373 13.13 14.81 10.87
N SER A 374 13.95 13.93 10.26
CA SER A 374 14.88 14.33 9.20
C SER A 374 14.19 14.30 7.82
N GLU A 375 14.68 15.10 6.88
CA GLU A 375 14.23 15.03 5.49
C GLU A 375 14.54 13.66 4.86
N GLU A 376 15.62 13.00 5.30
CA GLU A 376 15.98 11.64 4.89
C GLU A 376 14.84 10.66 5.21
N ARG A 377 14.28 10.72 6.44
CA ARG A 377 13.15 9.89 6.86
C ARG A 377 11.90 10.10 5.97
N ILE A 378 11.64 11.36 5.60
CA ILE A 378 10.56 11.69 4.65
C ILE A 378 10.88 11.10 3.27
N ASN A 379 12.09 11.30 2.77
CA ASN A 379 12.53 10.81 1.46
C ASN A 379 12.45 9.28 1.36
N GLU A 380 12.79 8.54 2.42
CA GLU A 380 12.65 7.08 2.46
C GLU A 380 11.21 6.63 2.23
N SER A 381 10.24 7.25 2.91
CA SER A 381 8.83 6.93 2.73
C SER A 381 8.32 7.29 1.33
N VAL A 382 8.61 8.50 0.89
CA VAL A 382 8.15 8.99 -0.42
C VAL A 382 8.76 8.17 -1.55
N ARG A 383 10.00 7.71 -1.40
CA ARG A 383 10.66 6.79 -2.34
C ARG A 383 9.85 5.49 -2.50
N ARG A 384 9.42 4.86 -1.41
CA ARG A 384 8.58 3.65 -1.45
C ARG A 384 7.24 3.92 -2.11
N ILE A 385 6.61 5.06 -1.79
CA ILE A 385 5.33 5.48 -2.35
C ILE A 385 5.43 5.69 -3.87
N ILE A 386 6.42 6.46 -4.33
CA ILE A 386 6.64 6.69 -5.77
C ILE A 386 6.92 5.37 -6.48
N LYS A 387 7.78 4.53 -5.90
CA LYS A 387 8.16 3.23 -6.48
C LYS A 387 6.93 2.34 -6.64
N ALA A 388 6.09 2.19 -5.62
CA ALA A 388 4.86 1.42 -5.69
C ALA A 388 3.91 1.97 -6.77
N LYS A 389 3.71 3.29 -6.83
CA LYS A 389 2.88 3.93 -7.87
C LYS A 389 3.40 3.61 -9.28
N LEU A 390 4.69 3.77 -9.52
CA LEU A 390 5.28 3.52 -10.85
C LEU A 390 5.21 2.04 -11.26
N THR A 391 5.45 1.13 -10.32
CA THR A 391 5.39 -0.32 -10.55
C THR A 391 3.98 -0.76 -10.96
N HIS A 392 2.95 -0.16 -10.38
CA HIS A 392 1.54 -0.42 -10.71
C HIS A 392 0.99 0.46 -11.83
N GLY A 393 1.85 1.10 -12.61
CA GLY A 393 1.43 1.88 -13.78
C GLY A 393 0.79 3.24 -13.46
N LEU A 394 0.82 3.67 -12.21
CA LEU A 394 0.38 5.00 -11.79
C LEU A 394 1.49 6.02 -12.10
N ARG A 395 1.53 6.46 -13.35
CA ARG A 395 2.58 7.36 -13.89
C ARG A 395 2.02 8.75 -14.14
N PRO A 396 2.86 9.81 -13.97
CA PRO A 396 2.51 11.17 -14.36
C PRO A 396 2.11 11.30 -15.81
#